data_356c2b0d055331364bc0c69cf6c2a8ef
#
_entry.id   356c2b0d055331364bc0c69cf6c2a8ef
#
_cell.length_a   1.000
_cell.length_b   1.000
_cell.length_c   1.000
_cell.angle_alpha   90.00
_cell.angle_beta   90.00
_cell.angle_gamma   90.00
#
_symmetry.space_group_name_H-M   'P 1'
#
loop_
_entity.id
_entity.type
_entity.pdbx_description
1 polymer ?
#
loop_
_entity_poly.entity_id
_entity_poly.type
_entity_poly.pdbx_seq_one_letter_code
_entity_poly.pdbx_strand_id
1 'polypeptide(L)'
;MALSMDKIYEEILRDGGETPSKKVKETAQRFPDMIAMRYKEFGLWQETTYENFWLKSNYLGMALRHFGVLKGDSVAIHSENRPEWFIADIGIQSMGFVSVGLYPSNPSSEVQYLLSHSESKILFAEDQEQVDKALEVID
;
A
#
# COMPACT_ATOMS: atom_id res chain seq x y z
N MET A 1 10.29 35.33 0.80
CA MET A 1 9.98 35.18 2.24
C MET A 1 9.59 33.73 2.46
N ALA A 2 10.37 32.96 3.21
CA ALA A 2 10.05 31.55 3.45
C ALA A 2 8.79 31.48 4.32
N LEU A 3 7.81 30.66 3.90
CA LEU A 3 6.64 30.35 4.73
C LEU A 3 7.12 29.65 6.02
N SER A 4 6.54 30.00 7.17
CA SER A 4 6.82 29.28 8.41
C SER A 4 6.30 27.83 8.29
N MET A 5 6.95 26.88 8.95
CA MET A 5 6.53 25.46 8.95
C MET A 5 5.05 25.31 9.36
N ASP A 6 4.57 26.12 10.31
CA ASP A 6 3.17 26.09 10.77
C ASP A 6 2.19 26.44 9.63
N LYS A 7 2.51 27.46 8.80
CA LYS A 7 1.68 27.83 7.66
C LYS A 7 1.68 26.76 6.57
N ILE A 8 2.83 26.13 6.31
CA ILE A 8 2.93 24.99 5.38
C ILE A 8 2.06 23.84 5.89
N TYR A 9 2.13 23.55 7.20
CA TYR A 9 1.35 22.48 7.81
C TYR A 9 -0.16 22.75 7.75
N GLU A 10 -0.59 23.98 8.03
CA GLU A 10 -2.00 24.41 7.91
C GLU A 10 -2.51 24.32 6.46
N GLU A 11 -1.70 24.69 5.47
CA GLU A 11 -2.05 24.54 4.05
C GLU A 11 -2.21 23.06 3.68
N ILE A 12 -1.28 22.20 4.08
CA ILE A 12 -1.32 20.75 3.85
C ILE A 12 -2.61 20.16 4.45
N LEU A 13 -2.96 20.52 5.68
CA LEU A 13 -4.18 20.03 6.34
C LEU A 13 -5.45 20.53 5.67
N ARG A 14 -5.49 21.79 5.24
CA ARG A 14 -6.66 22.39 4.57
C ARG A 14 -7.00 21.71 3.25
N ASP A 15 -5.99 21.35 2.45
CA ASP A 15 -6.17 20.69 1.15
C ASP A 15 -6.32 19.15 1.26
N GLY A 16 -6.46 18.62 2.49
CA GLY A 16 -6.50 17.19 2.75
C GLY A 16 -5.13 16.53 2.62
N GLY A 17 -4.07 17.33 2.63
CA GLY A 17 -2.67 16.92 2.63
C GLY A 17 -2.18 16.33 1.31
N GLU A 18 -0.86 16.33 1.16
CA GLU A 18 -0.18 15.57 0.13
C GLU A 18 0.03 14.14 0.63
N THR A 19 -0.62 13.17 -0.01
CA THR A 19 -0.44 11.74 0.31
C THR A 19 0.38 11.05 -0.77
N PRO A 20 1.07 9.94 -0.44
CA PRO A 20 1.79 9.16 -1.44
C PRO A 20 0.92 8.78 -2.65
N SER A 21 -0.32 8.37 -2.42
CA SER A 21 -1.26 8.01 -3.47
C SER A 21 -1.63 9.19 -4.39
N LYS A 22 -1.81 10.42 -3.84
CA LYS A 22 -2.00 11.63 -4.66
C LYS A 22 -0.78 11.91 -5.52
N LYS A 23 0.43 11.80 -4.97
CA LYS A 23 1.67 12.03 -5.71
C LYS A 23 1.89 11.02 -6.83
N VAL A 24 1.62 9.73 -6.58
CA VAL A 24 1.67 8.71 -7.64
C VAL A 24 0.67 9.03 -8.75
N LYS A 25 -0.57 9.41 -8.41
CA LYS A 25 -1.59 9.82 -9.38
C LYS A 25 -1.16 11.00 -10.22
N GLU A 26 -0.69 12.08 -9.60
CA GLU A 26 -0.22 13.28 -10.29
C GLU A 26 0.95 12.97 -11.21
N THR A 27 1.91 12.16 -10.75
CA THR A 27 3.07 11.75 -11.55
C THR A 27 2.64 10.90 -12.74
N ALA A 28 1.72 9.96 -12.54
CA ALA A 28 1.15 9.15 -13.62
C ALA A 28 0.45 10.00 -14.69
N GLN A 29 -0.26 11.05 -14.27
CA GLN A 29 -0.92 11.99 -15.20
C GLN A 29 0.06 12.87 -15.98
N ARG A 30 1.16 13.30 -15.36
CA ARG A 30 2.14 14.21 -15.97
C ARG A 30 3.21 13.48 -16.77
N PHE A 31 3.59 12.27 -16.34
CA PHE A 31 4.70 11.50 -16.88
C PHE A 31 4.34 10.00 -16.96
N PRO A 32 3.29 9.63 -17.75
CA PRO A 32 2.76 8.27 -17.77
C PRO A 32 3.81 7.21 -18.11
N ASP A 33 4.68 7.48 -19.07
CA ASP A 33 5.70 6.55 -19.58
C ASP A 33 6.99 6.51 -18.73
N MET A 34 7.10 7.38 -17.70
CA MET A 34 8.27 7.37 -16.84
C MET A 34 8.28 6.11 -15.97
N ILE A 35 9.46 5.50 -15.84
CA ILE A 35 9.62 4.28 -15.04
C ILE A 35 9.47 4.62 -13.55
N ALA A 36 8.51 3.99 -12.91
CA ALA A 36 8.26 4.10 -11.47
C ALA A 36 9.08 3.07 -10.69
N MET A 37 9.17 1.85 -11.18
CA MET A 37 9.87 0.75 -10.49
C MET A 37 10.64 -0.10 -11.49
N ARG A 38 11.80 -0.61 -11.02
CA ARG A 38 12.58 -1.65 -11.69
C ARG A 38 12.81 -2.80 -10.73
N TYR A 39 12.64 -4.00 -11.20
CA TYR A 39 12.88 -5.21 -10.42
C TYR A 39 13.44 -6.32 -11.31
N LYS A 40 14.06 -7.32 -10.67
CA LYS A 40 14.62 -8.47 -11.39
C LYS A 40 13.69 -9.67 -11.25
N GLU A 41 13.31 -10.26 -12.38
CA GLU A 41 12.52 -11.48 -12.43
C GLU A 41 13.17 -12.45 -13.40
N PHE A 42 13.44 -13.67 -12.95
CA PHE A 42 14.18 -14.70 -13.73
C PHE A 42 15.47 -14.19 -14.39
N GLY A 43 16.19 -13.30 -13.67
CA GLY A 43 17.46 -12.73 -14.16
C GLY A 43 17.30 -11.56 -15.13
N LEU A 44 16.11 -11.22 -15.57
CA LEU A 44 15.80 -10.10 -16.46
C LEU A 44 15.26 -8.90 -15.70
N TRP A 45 15.65 -7.71 -16.13
CA TRP A 45 15.08 -6.47 -15.61
C TRP A 45 13.67 -6.26 -16.17
N GLN A 46 12.73 -6.07 -15.26
CA GLN A 46 11.35 -5.67 -15.54
C GLN A 46 11.15 -4.22 -15.14
N GLU A 47 10.28 -3.53 -15.84
CA GLU A 47 9.96 -2.13 -15.59
C GLU A 47 8.44 -1.95 -15.45
N THR A 48 8.05 -1.08 -14.53
CA THR A 48 6.65 -0.64 -14.39
C THR A 48 6.63 0.88 -14.52
N THR A 49 5.85 1.40 -15.45
CA THR A 49 5.64 2.84 -15.62
C THR A 49 4.75 3.41 -14.53
N TYR A 50 4.76 4.75 -14.33
CA TYR A 50 3.85 5.41 -13.38
C TYR A 50 2.39 5.22 -13.76
N GLU A 51 2.04 5.21 -15.05
CA GLU A 51 0.68 4.91 -15.50
C GLU A 51 0.24 3.51 -15.04
N ASN A 52 1.05 2.49 -15.34
CA ASN A 52 0.75 1.10 -14.95
C ASN A 52 0.74 0.91 -13.44
N PHE A 53 1.64 1.57 -12.73
CA PHE A 53 1.65 1.54 -11.26
C PHE A 53 0.35 2.10 -10.69
N TRP A 54 -0.06 3.30 -11.12
CA TRP A 54 -1.32 3.92 -10.69
C TRP A 54 -2.53 3.08 -11.07
N LEU A 55 -2.59 2.58 -12.30
CA LEU A 55 -3.72 1.79 -12.80
C LEU A 55 -3.92 0.50 -11.98
N LYS A 56 -2.85 -0.26 -11.75
CA LYS A 56 -2.88 -1.49 -10.93
C LYS A 56 -3.29 -1.19 -9.49
N SER A 57 -2.71 -0.14 -8.89
CA SER A 57 -3.06 0.29 -7.52
C SER A 57 -4.54 0.67 -7.43
N ASN A 58 -5.06 1.40 -8.41
CA ASN A 58 -6.46 1.82 -8.42
C ASN A 58 -7.42 0.62 -8.56
N TYR A 59 -7.11 -0.35 -9.42
CA TYR A 59 -7.89 -1.58 -9.53
C TYR A 59 -7.90 -2.38 -8.22
N LEU A 60 -6.77 -2.49 -7.54
CA LEU A 60 -6.70 -3.15 -6.25
C LEU A 60 -7.56 -2.43 -5.21
N GLY A 61 -7.47 -1.10 -5.12
CA GLY A 61 -8.29 -0.31 -4.22
C GLY A 61 -9.80 -0.47 -4.48
N MET A 62 -10.20 -0.49 -5.76
CA MET A 62 -11.59 -0.75 -6.16
C MET A 62 -12.06 -2.16 -5.78
N ALA A 63 -11.19 -3.17 -5.95
CA ALA A 63 -11.48 -4.54 -5.53
C ALA A 63 -11.69 -4.65 -4.01
N LEU A 64 -10.82 -4.01 -3.21
CA LEU A 64 -10.98 -3.95 -1.76
C LEU A 64 -12.33 -3.35 -1.35
N ARG A 65 -12.72 -2.26 -2.00
CA ARG A 65 -14.04 -1.65 -1.78
C ARG A 65 -15.18 -2.59 -2.16
N HIS A 66 -15.03 -3.35 -3.25
CA HIS A 66 -16.00 -4.36 -3.65
C HIS A 66 -16.14 -5.48 -2.62
N PHE A 67 -15.04 -5.87 -1.96
CA PHE A 67 -15.03 -6.82 -0.84
C PHE A 67 -15.54 -6.23 0.48
N GLY A 68 -16.02 -4.99 0.49
CA GLY A 68 -16.68 -4.39 1.65
C GLY A 68 -15.74 -3.62 2.58
N VAL A 69 -14.49 -3.37 2.18
CA VAL A 69 -13.59 -2.50 2.97
C VAL A 69 -14.09 -1.06 2.89
N LEU A 70 -14.22 -0.41 4.04
CA LEU A 70 -14.73 0.94 4.18
C LEU A 70 -13.59 1.92 4.48
N LYS A 71 -13.83 3.20 4.22
CA LYS A 71 -12.89 4.28 4.54
C LYS A 71 -12.51 4.23 6.03
N GLY A 72 -11.22 4.20 6.31
CA GLY A 72 -10.67 4.09 7.65
C GLY A 72 -10.41 2.66 8.13
N ASP A 73 -10.92 1.64 7.43
CA ASP A 73 -10.59 0.24 7.73
C ASP A 73 -9.12 -0.04 7.41
N SER A 74 -8.53 -0.96 8.17
CA SER A 74 -7.16 -1.40 7.97
C SER A 74 -7.08 -2.60 7.04
N VAL A 75 -6.04 -2.60 6.20
CA VAL A 75 -5.67 -3.71 5.32
C VAL A 75 -4.19 -4.00 5.52
N ALA A 76 -3.87 -5.25 5.84
CA ALA A 76 -2.51 -5.67 6.13
C ALA A 76 -1.79 -6.21 4.89
N ILE A 77 -0.46 -6.00 4.84
CA ILE A 77 0.43 -6.53 3.80
C ILE A 77 1.58 -7.24 4.51
N HIS A 78 1.67 -8.56 4.36
CA HIS A 78 2.71 -9.42 4.92
C HIS A 78 3.60 -9.95 3.78
N SER A 79 4.64 -9.20 3.45
CA SER A 79 5.44 -9.44 2.25
C SER A 79 6.79 -8.75 2.32
N GLU A 80 7.77 -9.29 1.59
CA GLU A 80 9.02 -8.61 1.26
C GLU A 80 8.78 -7.38 0.38
N ASN A 81 9.84 -6.57 0.20
CA ASN A 81 9.84 -5.41 -0.67
C ASN A 81 9.83 -5.84 -2.14
N ARG A 82 8.65 -5.85 -2.74
CA ARG A 82 8.41 -6.21 -4.14
C ARG A 82 7.40 -5.24 -4.79
N PRO A 83 7.30 -5.19 -6.11
CA PRO A 83 6.40 -4.25 -6.78
C PRO A 83 4.94 -4.35 -6.32
N GLU A 84 4.46 -5.56 -6.03
CA GLU A 84 3.10 -5.82 -5.56
C GLU A 84 2.83 -5.20 -4.19
N TRP A 85 3.85 -5.14 -3.32
CA TRP A 85 3.75 -4.46 -2.03
C TRP A 85 3.40 -2.97 -2.21
N PHE A 86 4.14 -2.28 -3.10
CA PHE A 86 3.89 -0.86 -3.38
C PHE A 86 2.56 -0.62 -4.08
N ILE A 87 2.17 -1.52 -4.99
CA ILE A 87 0.87 -1.48 -5.67
C ILE A 87 -0.26 -1.61 -4.64
N ALA A 88 -0.12 -2.54 -3.69
CA ALA A 88 -1.10 -2.74 -2.63
C ALA A 88 -1.17 -1.52 -1.70
N ASP A 89 -0.03 -1.02 -1.22
CA ASP A 89 0.04 0.13 -0.32
C ASP A 89 -0.61 1.38 -0.94
N ILE A 90 -0.26 1.73 -2.17
CA ILE A 90 -0.86 2.88 -2.87
C ILE A 90 -2.35 2.64 -3.16
N GLY A 91 -2.74 1.41 -3.50
CA GLY A 91 -4.15 1.05 -3.74
C GLY A 91 -5.00 1.20 -2.48
N ILE A 92 -4.52 0.71 -1.34
CA ILE A 92 -5.16 0.84 -0.03
C ILE A 92 -5.34 2.33 0.32
N GLN A 93 -4.26 3.10 0.28
CA GLN A 93 -4.28 4.51 0.64
C GLN A 93 -5.15 5.35 -0.31
N SER A 94 -5.21 5.01 -1.61
CA SER A 94 -5.97 5.76 -2.61
C SER A 94 -7.48 5.78 -2.35
N MET A 95 -7.99 4.78 -1.65
CA MET A 95 -9.41 4.66 -1.27
C MET A 95 -9.70 5.17 0.15
N GLY A 96 -8.67 5.68 0.84
CA GLY A 96 -8.79 6.16 2.21
C GLY A 96 -8.81 5.04 3.24
N PHE A 97 -8.27 3.88 2.91
CA PHE A 97 -8.03 2.78 3.84
C PHE A 97 -6.68 2.95 4.52
N VAL A 98 -6.44 2.23 5.60
CA VAL A 98 -5.18 2.24 6.36
C VAL A 98 -4.33 1.05 5.94
N SER A 99 -3.11 1.32 5.45
CA SER A 99 -2.15 0.27 5.10
C SER A 99 -1.32 -0.13 6.32
N VAL A 100 -1.25 -1.42 6.60
CA VAL A 100 -0.50 -1.99 7.74
C VAL A 100 0.53 -2.98 7.22
N GLY A 101 1.81 -2.60 7.25
CA GLY A 101 2.90 -3.46 6.82
C GLY A 101 3.35 -4.43 7.92
N LEU A 102 3.49 -5.71 7.59
CA LEU A 102 4.08 -6.74 8.44
C LEU A 102 5.39 -7.21 7.81
N TYR A 103 6.43 -7.36 8.63
CA TYR A 103 7.70 -7.92 8.14
C TYR A 103 7.57 -9.43 7.91
N PRO A 104 8.09 -9.98 6.81
CA PRO A 104 8.06 -11.42 6.53
C PRO A 104 8.71 -12.27 7.64
N SER A 105 9.69 -11.68 8.35
CA SER A 105 10.37 -12.33 9.48
C SER A 105 9.54 -12.38 10.78
N ASN A 106 8.39 -11.72 10.85
CA ASN A 106 7.55 -11.78 12.03
C ASN A 106 7.07 -13.22 12.29
N PRO A 107 7.23 -13.74 13.51
CA PRO A 107 6.63 -15.03 13.90
C PRO A 107 5.11 -14.94 14.01
N SER A 108 4.41 -16.08 13.96
CA SER A 108 2.95 -16.15 13.99
C SER A 108 2.32 -15.38 15.16
N SER A 109 2.97 -15.37 16.34
CA SER A 109 2.50 -14.61 17.51
C SER A 109 2.51 -13.10 17.30
N GLU A 110 3.50 -12.55 16.58
CA GLU A 110 3.53 -11.13 16.24
C GLU A 110 2.54 -10.81 15.13
N VAL A 111 2.38 -11.70 14.15
CA VAL A 111 1.34 -11.59 13.12
C VAL A 111 -0.04 -11.50 13.77
N GLN A 112 -0.34 -12.37 14.73
CA GLN A 112 -1.59 -12.34 15.51
C GLN A 112 -1.79 -11.00 16.20
N TYR A 113 -0.76 -10.53 16.91
CA TYR A 113 -0.83 -9.24 17.62
C TYR A 113 -1.10 -8.09 16.65
N LEU A 114 -0.33 -8.00 15.55
CA LEU A 114 -0.45 -6.90 14.58
C LEU A 114 -1.80 -6.90 13.87
N LEU A 115 -2.30 -8.06 13.45
CA LEU A 115 -3.61 -8.18 12.80
C LEU A 115 -4.75 -7.83 13.76
N SER A 116 -4.69 -8.31 15.00
CA SER A 116 -5.69 -8.03 16.02
C SER A 116 -5.68 -6.57 16.45
N HIS A 117 -4.48 -6.01 16.68
CA HIS A 117 -4.32 -4.61 17.11
C HIS A 117 -4.75 -3.62 16.04
N SER A 118 -4.45 -3.90 14.78
CA SER A 118 -4.85 -3.05 13.65
C SER A 118 -6.30 -3.26 13.21
N GLU A 119 -6.98 -4.29 13.70
CA GLU A 119 -8.32 -4.71 13.26
C GLU A 119 -8.39 -4.87 11.74
N SER A 120 -7.32 -5.40 11.14
CA SER A 120 -7.22 -5.53 9.68
C SER A 120 -8.32 -6.44 9.11
N LYS A 121 -9.03 -5.94 8.11
CA LYS A 121 -10.14 -6.66 7.47
C LYS A 121 -9.70 -7.65 6.42
N ILE A 122 -8.56 -7.37 5.78
CA ILE A 122 -7.95 -8.20 4.73
C ILE A 122 -6.45 -8.24 4.98
N LEU A 123 -5.84 -9.39 4.72
CA LEU A 123 -4.41 -9.61 4.69
C LEU A 123 -3.98 -10.02 3.29
N PHE A 124 -3.03 -9.29 2.71
CA PHE A 124 -2.27 -9.72 1.56
C PHE A 124 -1.02 -10.47 2.06
N ALA A 125 -0.89 -11.72 1.69
CA ALA A 125 0.28 -12.55 2.02
C ALA A 125 1.07 -12.85 0.73
N GLU A 126 2.39 -12.72 0.78
CA GLU A 126 3.26 -12.88 -0.39
C GLU A 126 3.28 -14.32 -0.92
N ASP A 127 3.43 -15.28 -0.02
CA ASP A 127 3.62 -16.67 -0.34
C ASP A 127 3.00 -17.60 0.72
N GLN A 128 3.24 -18.91 0.55
CA GLN A 128 2.70 -19.93 1.42
C GLN A 128 3.18 -19.79 2.88
N GLU A 129 4.41 -19.37 3.11
CA GLU A 129 4.94 -19.20 4.48
C GLU A 129 4.13 -18.16 5.24
N GLN A 130 3.86 -17.01 4.63
CA GLN A 130 3.06 -15.95 5.25
C GLN A 130 1.58 -16.35 5.40
N VAL A 131 1.04 -17.12 4.46
CA VAL A 131 -0.31 -17.69 4.58
C VAL A 131 -0.37 -18.65 5.76
N ASP A 132 0.60 -19.55 5.91
CA ASP A 132 0.63 -20.53 7.00
C ASP A 132 0.71 -19.83 8.36
N LYS A 133 1.58 -18.82 8.50
CA LYS A 133 1.67 -18.01 9.74
C LYS A 133 0.33 -17.34 10.08
N ALA A 134 -0.40 -16.86 9.09
CA ALA A 134 -1.71 -16.27 9.32
C ALA A 134 -2.75 -17.31 9.73
N LEU A 135 -2.79 -18.47 9.06
CA LEU A 135 -3.73 -19.55 9.36
C LEU A 135 -3.51 -20.18 10.74
N GLU A 136 -2.28 -20.15 11.28
CA GLU A 136 -2.00 -20.59 12.65
C GLU A 136 -2.69 -19.74 13.72
N VAL A 137 -3.08 -18.51 13.39
CA VAL A 137 -3.52 -17.51 14.39
C VAL A 137 -4.90 -16.90 14.09
N ILE A 138 -5.50 -17.24 12.96
CA ILE A 138 -6.88 -16.85 12.61
C ILE A 138 -7.80 -17.97 13.09
N ASP A 139 -8.61 -17.72 14.11
CA ASP A 139 -9.69 -18.57 14.59
C ASP A 139 -10.96 -18.43 13.75
#